data_3edf24c0e9877297bec974e17397f907
#
_entry.id   3edf24c0e9877297bec974e17397f907
#
_cell.length_a   1.000
_cell.length_b   1.000
_cell.length_c   1.000
_cell.angle_alpha   90.00
_cell.angle_beta   90.00
_cell.angle_gamma   90.00
#
_symmetry.space_group_name_H-M   'P 1'
#
loop_
_entity.id
_entity.type
_entity.pdbx_description
1 polymer ?
#
loop_
_entity_poly.entity_id
_entity_poly.type
_entity_poly.pdbx_seq_one_letter_code
_entity_poly.pdbx_strand_id
1 'polypeptide(L)'
;DFGIVAGLAILVLLCASLPYMSITSGRVLYGEKMKERKFIKLPPEKAPQMFDLVLERMKWMDEKGIEQWNVMGYDEVYPLSYYEQKCREGRAFALENKDGAILCAAVLLENDSRWSDDTPAIYVHNLVSKVGAGDAGAEFLRRAGEYALSINKKYLRLDSSENNEPLAKYYENLGFVPAGTCTDGPYKGIRREKKLK
;
A
#
# COMPACT_ATOMS: atom_id res chain seq x y z
N ASP A 1 9.92 -49.47 -9.32
CA ASP A 1 9.79 -48.44 -10.41
C ASP A 1 9.66 -47.10 -9.77
N PHE A 2 10.69 -46.31 -10.02
CA PHE A 2 10.86 -44.96 -9.45
C PHE A 2 10.13 -43.93 -10.30
N GLY A 3 9.13 -43.24 -9.72
CA GLY A 3 8.50 -42.08 -10.27
C GLY A 3 8.95 -40.80 -9.54
N ILE A 4 9.90 -40.10 -10.11
CA ILE A 4 10.37 -38.79 -9.62
C ILE A 4 9.32 -37.73 -10.00
N VAL A 5 8.64 -37.16 -9.01
CA VAL A 5 7.82 -35.95 -9.21
C VAL A 5 8.72 -34.75 -8.98
N ALA A 6 9.11 -34.14 -10.09
CA ALA A 6 9.85 -32.87 -10.09
C ALA A 6 8.93 -31.73 -9.65
N GLY A 7 9.22 -31.14 -8.50
CA GLY A 7 8.58 -29.91 -8.03
C GLY A 7 8.98 -28.74 -8.91
N LEU A 8 8.00 -28.11 -9.56
CA LEU A 8 8.20 -26.92 -10.36
C LEU A 8 8.23 -25.68 -9.42
N ALA A 9 9.44 -25.25 -9.09
CA ALA A 9 9.65 -23.97 -8.44
C ALA A 9 9.37 -22.85 -9.48
N ILE A 10 8.26 -22.14 -9.34
CA ILE A 10 7.99 -20.96 -10.15
C ILE A 10 8.86 -19.82 -9.63
N LEU A 11 9.99 -19.64 -10.29
CA LEU A 11 10.90 -18.51 -10.14
C LEU A 11 10.21 -17.28 -10.76
N VAL A 12 9.71 -16.36 -9.93
CA VAL A 12 9.25 -15.05 -10.40
C VAL A 12 10.50 -14.25 -10.76
N LEU A 13 10.85 -14.26 -12.04
CA LEU A 13 11.88 -13.40 -12.63
C LEU A 13 11.41 -11.94 -12.54
N LEU A 14 11.94 -11.23 -11.53
CA LEU A 14 12.04 -9.78 -11.55
C LEU A 14 13.01 -9.43 -12.68
N CYS A 15 12.51 -9.02 -13.84
CA CYS A 15 13.32 -8.35 -14.86
C CYS A 15 13.82 -7.00 -14.30
N ALA A 16 14.91 -7.03 -13.57
CA ALA A 16 15.73 -5.85 -13.31
C ALA A 16 16.55 -5.59 -14.59
N SER A 17 16.08 -4.68 -15.43
CA SER A 17 16.92 -4.09 -16.46
C SER A 17 18.00 -3.26 -15.79
N LEU A 18 19.24 -3.76 -15.79
CA LEU A 18 20.41 -3.02 -15.34
C LEU A 18 20.59 -1.79 -16.25
N PRO A 19 20.78 -0.60 -15.68
CA PRO A 19 21.10 0.57 -16.49
C PRO A 19 22.51 0.44 -17.05
N TYR A 20 22.66 0.70 -18.36
CA TYR A 20 23.93 0.81 -19.06
C TYR A 20 24.74 1.98 -18.46
N MET A 21 25.88 1.67 -17.83
CA MET A 21 26.80 2.68 -17.31
C MET A 21 27.65 3.25 -18.45
N SER A 22 27.38 4.48 -18.82
CA SER A 22 28.30 5.30 -19.62
C SER A 22 29.11 6.21 -18.68
N ILE A 23 30.40 5.95 -18.55
CA ILE A 23 31.30 6.77 -17.76
C ILE A 23 31.93 7.83 -18.69
N THR A 24 31.47 9.07 -18.58
CA THR A 24 32.24 10.24 -19.06
C THR A 24 32.19 11.31 -17.97
N SER A 25 33.40 11.61 -17.48
CA SER A 25 33.77 12.75 -16.61
C SER A 25 32.87 13.08 -15.42
N GLY A 26 33.13 12.43 -14.29
CA GLY A 26 33.04 13.07 -12.96
C GLY A 26 31.68 13.46 -12.38
N ARG A 27 30.57 13.14 -13.02
CA ARG A 27 29.20 13.23 -12.43
C ARG A 27 28.38 12.02 -12.86
N VAL A 28 28.11 11.13 -11.92
CA VAL A 28 27.09 10.10 -12.10
C VAL A 28 25.75 10.82 -12.17
N LEU A 29 25.26 11.09 -13.37
CA LEU A 29 23.90 11.52 -13.61
C LEU A 29 23.02 10.29 -13.46
N TYR A 30 22.49 10.06 -12.27
CA TYR A 30 21.31 9.23 -12.08
C TYR A 30 20.11 9.90 -12.77
N GLY A 31 20.01 9.66 -14.08
CA GLY A 31 18.90 10.12 -14.90
C GLY A 31 17.70 9.18 -14.79
N GLU A 32 17.30 8.76 -13.61
CA GLU A 32 15.89 8.42 -13.41
C GLU A 32 15.12 9.73 -13.47
N LYS A 33 14.42 9.95 -14.58
CA LYS A 33 13.36 10.94 -14.69
C LYS A 33 12.44 10.68 -13.50
N MET A 34 12.60 11.44 -12.39
CA MET A 34 11.69 11.35 -11.25
C MET A 34 10.28 11.49 -11.83
N LYS A 35 9.52 10.42 -11.78
CA LYS A 35 8.12 10.43 -12.23
C LYS A 35 7.44 11.48 -11.37
N GLU A 36 7.04 12.58 -11.99
CA GLU A 36 6.39 13.69 -11.28
C GLU A 36 5.07 13.17 -10.71
N ARG A 37 5.05 12.91 -9.40
CA ARG A 37 3.90 12.40 -8.67
C ARG A 37 3.58 13.35 -7.54
N LYS A 38 2.30 13.61 -7.33
CA LYS A 38 1.80 14.48 -6.27
C LYS A 38 1.10 13.66 -5.20
N PHE A 39 1.46 13.90 -3.94
CA PHE A 39 0.71 13.39 -2.81
C PHE A 39 -0.35 14.42 -2.44
N ILE A 40 -1.62 14.04 -2.53
CA ILE A 40 -2.76 14.95 -2.37
C ILE A 40 -3.78 14.40 -1.38
N LYS A 41 -4.51 15.29 -0.72
CA LYS A 41 -5.82 14.93 -0.16
C LYS A 41 -6.75 14.65 -1.34
N LEU A 42 -7.37 13.47 -1.34
CA LEU A 42 -8.26 13.05 -2.42
C LEU A 42 -9.59 13.83 -2.32
N PRO A 43 -9.96 14.63 -3.32
CA PRO A 43 -11.20 15.36 -3.28
C PRO A 43 -12.40 14.41 -3.54
N PRO A 44 -13.62 14.76 -3.03
CA PRO A 44 -14.78 13.87 -3.12
C PRO A 44 -15.14 13.40 -4.53
N GLU A 45 -14.97 14.24 -5.54
CA GLU A 45 -15.23 13.92 -6.94
C GLU A 45 -14.29 12.84 -7.52
N LYS A 46 -13.16 12.57 -6.85
CA LYS A 46 -12.21 11.52 -7.21
C LYS A 46 -12.38 10.24 -6.39
N ALA A 47 -13.31 10.19 -5.42
CA ALA A 47 -13.58 8.99 -4.65
C ALA A 47 -13.90 7.76 -5.53
N PRO A 48 -14.66 7.88 -6.64
CA PRO A 48 -14.87 6.75 -7.56
C PRO A 48 -13.57 6.14 -8.09
N GLN A 49 -12.54 6.97 -8.39
CA GLN A 49 -11.26 6.46 -8.88
C GLN A 49 -10.53 5.61 -7.82
N MET A 50 -10.62 5.96 -6.53
CA MET A 50 -10.08 5.14 -5.45
C MET A 50 -10.85 3.82 -5.34
N PHE A 51 -12.17 3.85 -5.42
CA PHE A 51 -13.00 2.65 -5.37
C PHE A 51 -12.74 1.72 -6.56
N ASP A 52 -12.56 2.27 -7.77
CA ASP A 52 -12.18 1.51 -8.97
C ASP A 52 -10.85 0.77 -8.78
N LEU A 53 -9.87 1.38 -8.10
CA LEU A 53 -8.60 0.69 -7.75
C LEU A 53 -8.84 -0.48 -6.80
N VAL A 54 -9.79 -0.38 -5.87
CA VAL A 54 -10.15 -1.50 -4.98
C VAL A 54 -10.75 -2.63 -5.79
N LEU A 55 -11.71 -2.35 -6.68
CA LEU A 55 -12.34 -3.37 -7.53
C LEU A 55 -11.32 -4.01 -8.49
N GLU A 56 -10.43 -3.21 -9.11
CA GLU A 56 -9.33 -3.71 -9.93
C GLU A 56 -8.41 -4.64 -9.13
N ARG A 57 -8.12 -4.29 -7.88
CA ARG A 57 -7.28 -5.09 -7.00
C ARG A 57 -7.95 -6.40 -6.60
N MET A 58 -9.24 -6.40 -6.30
CA MET A 58 -10.01 -7.61 -6.00
C MET A 58 -10.02 -8.56 -7.20
N LYS A 59 -10.30 -8.05 -8.40
CA LYS A 59 -10.21 -8.83 -9.64
C LYS A 59 -8.81 -9.42 -9.86
N TRP A 60 -7.77 -8.64 -9.64
CA TRP A 60 -6.39 -9.13 -9.73
C TRP A 60 -6.09 -10.23 -8.70
N MET A 61 -6.66 -10.16 -7.49
CA MET A 61 -6.54 -11.23 -6.49
C MET A 61 -7.20 -12.52 -6.99
N ASP A 62 -8.39 -12.46 -7.60
CA ASP A 62 -9.05 -13.61 -8.21
C ASP A 62 -8.17 -14.25 -9.30
N GLU A 63 -7.61 -13.44 -10.20
CA GLU A 63 -6.74 -13.90 -11.27
C GLU A 63 -5.43 -14.56 -10.77
N LYS A 64 -5.00 -14.22 -9.55
CA LYS A 64 -3.79 -14.75 -8.90
C LYS A 64 -4.05 -15.85 -7.90
N GLY A 65 -5.31 -16.21 -7.64
CA GLY A 65 -5.67 -17.17 -6.63
C GLY A 65 -5.33 -16.72 -5.20
N ILE A 66 -5.39 -15.40 -4.94
CA ILE A 66 -5.16 -14.82 -3.62
C ILE A 66 -6.51 -14.60 -2.96
N GLU A 67 -6.72 -15.23 -1.81
CA GLU A 67 -7.97 -15.10 -1.04
C GLU A 67 -7.79 -14.05 0.06
N GLN A 68 -8.28 -12.84 -0.19
CA GLN A 68 -8.29 -11.73 0.76
C GLN A 68 -9.55 -10.88 0.57
N TRP A 69 -9.42 -9.67 0.05
CA TRP A 69 -10.54 -8.73 -0.14
C TRP A 69 -11.65 -9.30 -1.03
N ASN A 70 -11.27 -10.03 -2.07
CA ASN A 70 -12.15 -10.65 -3.05
C ASN A 70 -13.12 -11.70 -2.46
N VAL A 71 -12.72 -12.41 -1.38
CA VAL A 71 -13.55 -13.45 -0.74
C VAL A 71 -14.23 -12.97 0.54
N MET A 72 -13.99 -11.72 0.98
CA MET A 72 -14.48 -11.18 2.24
C MET A 72 -15.57 -10.12 2.07
N GLY A 73 -16.07 -9.87 0.84
CA GLY A 73 -17.05 -8.82 0.57
C GLY A 73 -16.51 -7.42 0.90
N TYR A 74 -15.25 -7.17 0.58
CA TYR A 74 -14.56 -5.93 0.98
C TYR A 74 -15.21 -4.67 0.39
N ASP A 75 -15.74 -4.74 -0.81
CA ASP A 75 -16.48 -3.68 -1.50
C ASP A 75 -17.86 -3.43 -0.88
N GLU A 76 -18.46 -4.44 -0.22
CA GLU A 76 -19.69 -4.29 0.54
C GLU A 76 -19.42 -3.65 1.92
N VAL A 77 -18.31 -4.03 2.58
CA VAL A 77 -17.87 -3.45 3.87
C VAL A 77 -17.40 -2.01 3.69
N TYR A 78 -16.71 -1.72 2.60
CA TYR A 78 -16.18 -0.39 2.25
C TYR A 78 -16.73 0.05 0.87
N PRO A 79 -18.04 0.38 0.77
CA PRO A 79 -18.66 0.80 -0.48
C PRO A 79 -18.16 2.20 -0.92
N LEU A 80 -18.47 2.60 -2.15
CA LEU A 80 -18.11 3.92 -2.67
C LEU A 80 -18.47 5.06 -1.71
N SER A 81 -19.64 5.00 -1.08
CA SER A 81 -20.10 6.02 -0.11
C SER A 81 -19.16 6.18 1.09
N TYR A 82 -18.50 5.12 1.54
CA TYR A 82 -17.47 5.19 2.57
C TYR A 82 -16.27 6.05 2.11
N TYR A 83 -15.76 5.81 0.90
CA TYR A 83 -14.64 6.59 0.36
C TYR A 83 -15.02 8.05 0.11
N GLU A 84 -16.22 8.31 -0.41
CA GLU A 84 -16.76 9.67 -0.55
C GLU A 84 -16.81 10.40 0.79
N GLN A 85 -17.26 9.71 1.85
CA GLN A 85 -17.26 10.29 3.19
C GLN A 85 -15.83 10.59 3.66
N LYS A 86 -14.88 9.65 3.48
CA LYS A 86 -13.47 9.86 3.88
C LYS A 86 -12.81 11.00 3.10
N CYS A 87 -13.18 11.21 1.85
CA CYS A 87 -12.76 12.37 1.08
C CYS A 87 -13.33 13.68 1.66
N ARG A 88 -14.62 13.72 1.95
CA ARG A 88 -15.25 14.89 2.60
C ARG A 88 -14.65 15.22 3.97
N GLU A 89 -14.26 14.20 4.73
CA GLU A 89 -13.57 14.34 6.02
C GLU A 89 -12.09 14.77 5.86
N GLY A 90 -11.56 14.83 4.63
CA GLY A 90 -10.15 15.13 4.36
C GLY A 90 -9.19 14.03 4.84
N ARG A 91 -9.68 12.80 4.95
CA ARG A 91 -8.93 11.63 5.44
C ARG A 91 -8.51 10.65 4.33
N ALA A 92 -9.05 10.76 3.11
CA ALA A 92 -8.57 10.03 1.96
C ALA A 92 -7.41 10.79 1.31
N PHE A 93 -6.35 10.06 0.97
CA PHE A 93 -5.14 10.59 0.34
C PHE A 93 -4.79 9.76 -0.88
N ALA A 94 -4.11 10.37 -1.85
CA ALA A 94 -3.69 9.69 -3.05
C ALA A 94 -2.31 10.14 -3.54
N LEU A 95 -1.66 9.26 -4.28
CA LEU A 95 -0.51 9.54 -5.12
C LEU A 95 -1.00 9.64 -6.57
N GLU A 96 -0.92 10.84 -7.13
CA GLU A 96 -1.40 11.17 -8.46
C GLU A 96 -0.22 11.36 -9.42
N ASN A 97 -0.31 10.87 -10.64
CA ASN A 97 0.68 11.15 -11.67
C ASN A 97 0.46 12.53 -12.33
N LYS A 98 1.35 12.93 -13.23
CA LYS A 98 1.28 14.20 -13.96
C LYS A 98 -0.02 14.40 -14.77
N ASP A 99 -0.67 13.30 -15.16
CA ASP A 99 -1.90 13.30 -15.98
C ASP A 99 -3.18 13.28 -15.12
N GLY A 100 -3.04 13.33 -13.79
CA GLY A 100 -4.16 13.34 -12.84
C GLY A 100 -4.72 11.95 -12.51
N ALA A 101 -4.08 10.87 -12.96
CA ALA A 101 -4.50 9.52 -12.64
C ALA A 101 -3.98 9.07 -11.27
N ILE A 102 -4.84 8.43 -10.48
CA ILE A 102 -4.49 7.90 -9.18
C ILE A 102 -3.67 6.61 -9.35
N LEU A 103 -2.48 6.58 -8.75
CA LEU A 103 -1.58 5.43 -8.75
C LEU A 103 -1.64 4.62 -7.47
N CYS A 104 -1.94 5.28 -6.36
CA CYS A 104 -2.10 4.67 -5.04
C CYS A 104 -3.00 5.56 -4.20
N ALA A 105 -3.82 4.98 -3.34
CA ALA A 105 -4.65 5.71 -2.42
C ALA A 105 -4.80 4.95 -1.09
N ALA A 106 -5.10 5.69 -0.02
CA ALA A 106 -5.42 5.13 1.29
C ALA A 106 -6.24 6.12 2.12
N VAL A 107 -6.88 5.61 3.16
CA VAL A 107 -7.49 6.41 4.22
C VAL A 107 -6.46 6.53 5.36
N LEU A 108 -6.18 7.76 5.79
CA LEU A 108 -5.28 8.07 6.89
C LEU A 108 -6.10 8.56 8.09
N LEU A 109 -6.06 7.79 9.18
CA LEU A 109 -6.81 8.05 10.40
C LEU A 109 -5.86 8.45 11.53
N GLU A 110 -6.35 9.26 12.47
CA GLU A 110 -5.59 9.64 13.67
C GLU A 110 -5.86 8.74 14.86
N ASN A 111 -6.90 7.92 14.78
CA ASN A 111 -7.28 6.96 15.81
C ASN A 111 -7.68 5.64 15.15
N ASP A 112 -7.39 4.52 15.83
CA ASP A 112 -7.83 3.18 15.43
C ASP A 112 -8.05 2.34 16.70
N SER A 113 -9.26 1.85 16.92
CA SER A 113 -9.66 1.06 18.10
C SER A 113 -8.91 -0.27 18.24
N ARG A 114 -8.25 -0.73 17.17
CA ARG A 114 -7.38 -1.93 17.22
C ARG A 114 -6.07 -1.69 17.96
N TRP A 115 -5.75 -0.42 18.33
CA TRP A 115 -4.59 -0.05 19.09
C TRP A 115 -5.00 0.53 20.44
N SER A 116 -4.43 0.01 21.50
CA SER A 116 -4.82 0.33 22.89
C SER A 116 -3.91 1.35 23.58
N ASP A 117 -3.03 2.01 22.83
CA ASP A 117 -2.11 3.02 23.35
C ASP A 117 -2.40 4.41 22.75
N ASP A 118 -1.99 5.46 23.48
CA ASP A 118 -2.14 6.87 23.08
C ASP A 118 -0.94 7.39 22.27
N THR A 119 -0.17 6.50 21.64
CA THR A 119 0.99 6.90 20.84
C THR A 119 0.56 7.76 19.66
N PRO A 120 1.16 8.97 19.45
CA PRO A 120 0.84 9.80 18.31
C PRO A 120 1.18 9.11 16.99
N ALA A 121 0.18 8.60 16.29
CA ALA A 121 0.34 7.84 15.06
C ALA A 121 -0.66 8.28 13.98
N ILE A 122 -0.33 7.96 12.74
CA ILE A 122 -1.29 7.86 11.63
C ILE A 122 -1.49 6.39 11.32
N TYR A 123 -2.75 6.01 11.16
CA TYR A 123 -3.19 4.67 10.85
C TYR A 123 -3.61 4.61 9.37
N VAL A 124 -2.95 3.75 8.60
CA VAL A 124 -3.19 3.59 7.16
C VAL A 124 -4.19 2.47 6.94
N HIS A 125 -5.34 2.83 6.40
CA HIS A 125 -6.43 1.93 6.07
C HIS A 125 -6.69 1.89 4.56
N ASN A 126 -7.23 0.79 4.05
CA ASN A 126 -7.66 0.64 2.66
C ASN A 126 -6.57 1.02 1.64
N LEU A 127 -5.29 0.71 1.96
CA LEU A 127 -4.17 1.01 1.06
C LEU A 127 -4.28 0.18 -0.22
N VAL A 128 -4.46 0.85 -1.32
CA VAL A 128 -4.56 0.22 -2.64
C VAL A 128 -3.69 0.95 -3.65
N SER A 129 -2.96 0.20 -4.46
CA SER A 129 -2.22 0.76 -5.60
C SER A 129 -2.70 0.15 -6.91
N LYS A 130 -2.66 0.93 -7.97
CA LYS A 130 -2.97 0.51 -9.33
C LYS A 130 -2.15 -0.72 -9.69
N VAL A 131 -2.78 -1.70 -10.32
CA VAL A 131 -2.07 -2.90 -10.80
C VAL A 131 -1.00 -2.47 -11.81
N GLY A 132 0.22 -2.97 -11.64
CA GLY A 132 1.36 -2.60 -12.47
C GLY A 132 2.11 -1.31 -12.07
N ALA A 133 1.64 -0.54 -11.10
CA ALA A 133 2.36 0.64 -10.58
C ALA A 133 3.30 0.27 -9.42
N GLY A 134 4.28 -0.58 -9.68
CA GLY A 134 5.03 -1.35 -8.68
C GLY A 134 5.69 -0.60 -7.52
N ASP A 135 6.03 0.67 -7.68
CA ASP A 135 6.67 1.52 -6.65
C ASP A 135 5.69 2.49 -5.95
N ALA A 136 4.46 2.60 -6.46
CA ALA A 136 3.49 3.60 -6.00
C ALA A 136 3.10 3.42 -4.52
N GLY A 137 2.95 2.18 -4.05
CA GLY A 137 2.63 1.89 -2.65
C GLY A 137 3.75 2.31 -1.69
N ALA A 138 5.00 2.02 -2.04
CA ALA A 138 6.16 2.41 -1.23
C ALA A 138 6.33 3.94 -1.18
N GLU A 139 6.17 4.62 -2.31
CA GLU A 139 6.23 6.08 -2.37
C GLU A 139 5.07 6.72 -1.58
N PHE A 140 3.84 6.18 -1.72
CA PHE A 140 2.70 6.64 -0.94
C PHE A 140 2.98 6.56 0.57
N LEU A 141 3.46 5.42 1.06
CA LEU A 141 3.77 5.23 2.49
C LEU A 141 4.89 6.15 2.96
N ARG A 142 5.88 6.43 2.14
CA ARG A 142 6.92 7.42 2.45
C ARG A 142 6.31 8.82 2.61
N ARG A 143 5.48 9.25 1.67
CA ARG A 143 4.78 10.55 1.71
C ARG A 143 3.79 10.65 2.87
N ALA A 144 3.08 9.55 3.17
CA ALA A 144 2.22 9.48 4.34
C ALA A 144 3.01 9.64 5.66
N GLY A 145 4.23 9.11 5.71
CA GLY A 145 5.15 9.33 6.84
C GLY A 145 5.59 10.79 6.96
N GLU A 146 5.93 11.46 5.87
CA GLU A 146 6.25 12.89 5.84
C GLU A 146 5.06 13.75 6.31
N TYR A 147 3.86 13.42 5.82
CA TYR A 147 2.62 14.05 6.27
C TYR A 147 2.40 13.84 7.78
N ALA A 148 2.55 12.62 8.27
CA ALA A 148 2.40 12.31 9.69
C ALA A 148 3.37 13.14 10.56
N LEU A 149 4.63 13.25 10.17
CA LEU A 149 5.61 14.10 10.86
C LEU A 149 5.20 15.58 10.86
N SER A 150 4.66 16.09 9.74
CA SER A 150 4.24 17.48 9.62
C SER A 150 3.09 17.86 10.57
N ILE A 151 2.36 16.86 11.08
CA ILE A 151 1.28 17.02 12.07
C ILE A 151 1.65 16.41 13.44
N ASN A 152 2.95 16.35 13.75
CA ASN A 152 3.50 15.90 15.04
C ASN A 152 3.17 14.44 15.40
N LYS A 153 2.93 13.57 14.43
CA LYS A 153 2.83 12.12 14.69
C LYS A 153 4.22 11.49 14.66
N LYS A 154 4.40 10.43 15.42
CA LYS A 154 5.69 9.74 15.61
C LYS A 154 5.75 8.38 14.93
N TYR A 155 4.59 7.83 14.57
CA TYR A 155 4.48 6.51 13.98
C TYR A 155 3.52 6.50 12.77
N LEU A 156 3.83 5.65 11.83
CA LEU A 156 2.90 5.20 10.79
C LEU A 156 2.52 3.75 11.11
N ARG A 157 1.23 3.44 11.19
CA ARG A 157 0.68 2.17 11.62
C ARG A 157 -0.28 1.61 10.59
N LEU A 158 -0.29 0.31 10.44
CA LEU A 158 -1.21 -0.42 9.58
C LEU A 158 -1.36 -1.86 10.07
N ASP A 159 -2.22 -2.63 9.44
CA ASP A 159 -2.27 -4.08 9.58
C ASP A 159 -2.26 -4.77 8.20
N SER A 160 -1.89 -6.01 8.19
CA SER A 160 -1.90 -6.87 7.00
C SER A 160 -2.30 -8.29 7.39
N SER A 161 -2.95 -9.01 6.46
CA SER A 161 -3.33 -10.41 6.69
C SER A 161 -2.15 -11.24 7.22
N GLU A 162 -2.41 -12.05 8.24
CA GLU A 162 -1.40 -12.95 8.83
C GLU A 162 -0.90 -13.99 7.83
N ASN A 163 -1.72 -14.37 6.84
CA ASN A 163 -1.44 -15.42 5.87
C ASN A 163 -0.80 -14.90 4.57
N ASN A 164 -0.38 -13.62 4.51
CA ASN A 164 0.26 -13.05 3.32
C ASN A 164 1.74 -12.73 3.60
N GLU A 165 2.59 -13.77 3.54
CA GLU A 165 4.03 -13.64 3.76
C GLU A 165 4.72 -12.67 2.77
N PRO A 166 4.42 -12.65 1.45
CA PRO A 166 4.98 -11.67 0.54
C PRO A 166 4.68 -10.22 0.94
N LEU A 167 3.44 -9.96 1.39
CA LEU A 167 3.04 -8.64 1.85
C LEU A 167 3.71 -8.28 3.19
N ALA A 168 3.87 -9.25 4.09
CA ALA A 168 4.61 -9.09 5.33
C ALA A 168 6.04 -8.63 5.05
N LYS A 169 6.75 -9.33 4.16
CA LYS A 169 8.10 -9.00 3.73
C LYS A 169 8.22 -7.63 3.06
N TYR A 170 7.21 -7.27 2.25
CA TYR A 170 7.13 -5.95 1.64
C TYR A 170 7.12 -4.84 2.71
N TYR A 171 6.28 -4.95 3.74
CA TYR A 171 6.24 -3.94 4.81
C TYR A 171 7.52 -3.93 5.66
N GLU A 172 8.12 -5.09 5.93
CA GLU A 172 9.41 -5.18 6.63
C GLU A 172 10.51 -4.45 5.87
N ASN A 173 10.60 -4.62 4.54
CA ASN A 173 11.56 -3.90 3.70
C ASN A 173 11.32 -2.37 3.70
N LEU A 174 10.10 -1.92 3.99
CA LEU A 174 9.78 -0.50 4.16
C LEU A 174 10.03 0.00 5.59
N GLY A 175 10.53 -0.86 6.49
CA GLY A 175 10.90 -0.51 7.86
C GLY A 175 9.74 -0.59 8.86
N PHE A 176 8.66 -1.29 8.52
CA PHE A 176 7.62 -1.63 9.48
C PHE A 176 8.02 -2.88 10.27
N VAL A 177 7.71 -2.88 11.55
CA VAL A 177 7.91 -4.03 12.45
C VAL A 177 6.57 -4.54 12.97
N PRO A 178 6.42 -5.84 13.25
CA PRO A 178 5.24 -6.38 13.91
C PRO A 178 5.01 -5.72 15.28
N ALA A 179 3.75 -5.40 15.58
CA ALA A 179 3.31 -4.76 16.82
C ALA A 179 2.08 -5.45 17.45
N GLY A 180 1.94 -6.75 17.22
CA GLY A 180 0.85 -7.58 17.74
C GLY A 180 -0.13 -8.02 16.66
N THR A 181 -1.23 -8.62 17.08
CA THR A 181 -2.27 -9.17 16.21
C THR A 181 -3.57 -8.38 16.34
N CYS A 182 -4.44 -8.45 15.34
CA CYS A 182 -5.80 -7.95 15.39
C CYS A 182 -6.76 -8.91 14.68
N THR A 183 -8.05 -8.81 15.04
CA THR A 183 -9.13 -9.56 14.41
C THR A 183 -10.28 -8.62 14.09
N ASP A 184 -10.97 -8.89 12.96
CA ASP A 184 -12.19 -8.18 12.58
C ASP A 184 -13.08 -9.17 11.82
N GLY A 185 -14.10 -9.72 12.51
CA GLY A 185 -14.87 -10.84 12.01
C GLY A 185 -13.97 -12.04 11.64
N PRO A 186 -14.00 -12.52 10.40
CA PRO A 186 -13.13 -13.60 9.92
C PRO A 186 -11.69 -13.14 9.64
N TYR A 187 -11.44 -11.85 9.55
CA TYR A 187 -10.10 -11.31 9.27
C TYR A 187 -9.18 -11.47 10.47
N LYS A 188 -7.98 -12.00 10.21
CA LYS A 188 -6.86 -12.06 11.16
C LYS A 188 -5.68 -11.32 10.58
N GLY A 189 -5.17 -10.35 11.31
CA GLY A 189 -4.10 -9.48 10.86
C GLY A 189 -2.95 -9.36 11.85
N ILE A 190 -1.79 -9.01 11.31
CA ILE A 190 -0.63 -8.57 12.06
C ILE A 190 -0.60 -7.04 12.02
N ARG A 191 -0.71 -6.41 13.18
CA ARG A 191 -0.48 -4.97 13.33
C ARG A 191 1.01 -4.68 13.11
N ARG A 192 1.29 -3.62 12.38
CA ARG A 192 2.66 -3.22 12.04
C ARG A 192 2.84 -1.74 12.28
N GLU A 193 3.99 -1.35 12.78
CA GLU A 193 4.32 0.05 12.99
C GLU A 193 5.69 0.40 12.46
N LYS A 194 5.84 1.65 12.03
CA LYS A 194 7.10 2.25 11.62
C LYS A 194 7.31 3.54 12.40
N LYS A 195 8.41 3.60 13.16
CA LYS A 195 8.82 4.84 13.81
C LYS A 195 9.33 5.82 12.76
N LEU A 196 8.79 7.02 12.77
CA LEU A 196 9.18 8.10 11.88
C LEU A 196 10.37 8.88 12.46
N LYS A 197 11.21 9.43 11.58
CA LYS A 197 12.44 10.16 11.95
C LYS A 197 12.48 11.50 11.25
#